data_bcd6515fea9446467048b7ac438305ec
#
_entry.id   bcd6515fea9446467048b7ac438305ec
#
_cell.length_a   1.000
_cell.length_b   1.000
_cell.length_c   1.000
_cell.angle_alpha   90.00
_cell.angle_beta   90.00
_cell.angle_gamma   90.00
#
_symmetry.space_group_name_H-M   'P 1'
#
loop_
_entity.id
_entity.type
_entity.pdbx_description
1 polymer ?
#
loop_
_entity_poly.entity_id
_entity_poly.type
_entity_poly.pdbx_seq_one_letter_code
_entity_poly.pdbx_strand_id
1 'polypeptide(L)'
;VDYVIAKYKFIDKNRIGAAGASYGGYMMNWFAVNDIAKDLRCIITHCSVWNFESMWGTTDELWFDEYEHGGLPWEVPGKYAEFSPHKKAGNLARYKVPMLVIHNDLDFRCPIGQGHELFTTLQRLGVPSRMVNFPDEGHWVLKPRNSHYWHEEVFAWLKKYCPPGGR
;
A
#
# COMPACT_ATOMS: atom_id res chain seq x y z
N VAL A 1 15.20 -5.41 7.88
CA VAL A 1 14.43 -6.13 8.90
C VAL A 1 15.37 -7.02 9.68
N ASP A 2 16.04 -8.00 9.07
CA ASP A 2 16.87 -9.03 9.72
C ASP A 2 17.96 -8.47 10.63
N TYR A 3 18.70 -7.45 10.15
CA TYR A 3 19.71 -6.77 10.95
C TYR A 3 19.14 -6.19 12.25
N VAL A 4 17.97 -5.56 12.19
CA VAL A 4 17.34 -4.92 13.35
C VAL A 4 16.82 -5.96 14.34
N ILE A 5 16.23 -7.05 13.83
CA ILE A 5 15.78 -8.19 14.65
C ILE A 5 16.96 -8.85 15.34
N ALA A 6 18.06 -9.07 14.64
CA ALA A 6 19.24 -9.68 15.22
C ALA A 6 19.91 -8.79 16.30
N LYS A 7 19.89 -7.47 16.07
CA LYS A 7 20.54 -6.49 16.94
C LYS A 7 19.76 -6.17 18.22
N TYR A 8 18.42 -6.07 18.13
CA TYR A 8 17.59 -5.55 19.22
C TYR A 8 16.65 -6.61 19.79
N LYS A 9 16.92 -7.06 21.00
CA LYS A 9 16.20 -8.13 21.71
C LYS A 9 14.72 -7.79 22.04
N PHE A 10 14.35 -6.50 22.06
CA PHE A 10 12.98 -6.08 22.35
C PHE A 10 12.03 -6.19 21.13
N ILE A 11 12.56 -6.49 19.94
CA ILE A 11 11.77 -6.63 18.72
C ILE A 11 11.19 -8.04 18.64
N ASP A 12 9.89 -8.12 18.51
CA ASP A 12 9.22 -9.39 18.27
C ASP A 12 9.06 -9.63 16.75
N LYS A 13 9.91 -10.52 16.23
CA LYS A 13 9.91 -10.91 14.82
C LYS A 13 8.58 -11.52 14.31
N ASN A 14 7.74 -12.01 15.24
CA ASN A 14 6.46 -12.61 14.89
C ASN A 14 5.32 -11.58 14.85
N ARG A 15 5.60 -10.30 15.12
CA ARG A 15 4.62 -9.21 15.17
C ARG A 15 5.11 -7.98 14.42
N ILE A 16 5.41 -8.16 13.14
CA ILE A 16 5.86 -7.09 12.26
C ILE A 16 4.70 -6.67 11.38
N GLY A 17 4.29 -5.43 11.47
CA GLY A 17 3.41 -4.76 10.52
C GLY A 17 4.20 -3.78 9.67
N ALA A 18 3.70 -3.48 8.48
CA ALA A 18 4.28 -2.48 7.60
C ALA A 18 3.24 -1.42 7.23
N ALA A 19 3.67 -0.15 7.21
CA ALA A 19 2.80 0.96 6.85
C ALA A 19 3.55 1.98 5.99
N GLY A 20 2.86 2.56 5.02
CA GLY A 20 3.43 3.58 4.16
C GLY A 20 2.38 4.35 3.37
N ALA A 21 2.74 5.58 2.97
CA ALA A 21 1.90 6.46 2.18
C ALA A 21 2.63 6.91 0.91
N SER A 22 1.90 7.22 -0.16
CA SER A 22 2.45 7.67 -1.44
C SER A 22 3.41 6.63 -2.02
N TYR A 23 4.67 6.99 -2.30
CA TYR A 23 5.71 6.02 -2.66
C TYR A 23 5.89 4.95 -1.59
N GLY A 24 5.81 5.33 -0.29
CA GLY A 24 5.79 4.35 0.81
C GLY A 24 4.59 3.40 0.73
N GLY A 25 3.43 3.88 0.29
CA GLY A 25 2.26 3.04 -0.02
C GLY A 25 2.51 2.09 -1.18
N TYR A 26 3.15 2.57 -2.27
CA TYR A 26 3.64 1.71 -3.34
C TYR A 26 4.55 0.60 -2.80
N MET A 27 5.50 0.93 -1.94
CA MET A 27 6.37 -0.08 -1.31
C MET A 27 5.58 -1.09 -0.48
N MET A 28 4.50 -0.68 0.17
CA MET A 28 3.60 -1.61 0.89
C MET A 28 2.92 -2.58 -0.07
N ASN A 29 2.44 -2.09 -1.20
CA ASN A 29 1.84 -2.92 -2.24
C ASN A 29 2.89 -3.86 -2.87
N TRP A 30 4.11 -3.37 -3.06
CA TRP A 30 5.23 -4.17 -3.53
C TRP A 30 5.59 -5.28 -2.54
N PHE A 31 5.62 -4.97 -1.24
CA PHE A 31 5.84 -5.99 -0.21
C PHE A 31 4.75 -7.06 -0.22
N ALA A 32 3.48 -6.68 -0.39
CA ALA A 32 2.36 -7.60 -0.39
C ALA A 32 2.43 -8.67 -1.50
N VAL A 33 3.11 -8.36 -2.61
CA VAL A 33 3.25 -9.26 -3.77
C VAL A 33 4.63 -9.91 -3.89
N ASN A 34 5.52 -9.70 -2.92
CA ASN A 34 6.86 -10.28 -2.90
C ASN A 34 7.12 -11.06 -1.60
N ASP A 35 8.23 -11.78 -1.54
CA ASP A 35 8.53 -12.76 -0.49
C ASP A 35 8.58 -12.19 0.94
N ILE A 36 8.90 -10.91 1.09
CA ILE A 36 8.87 -10.24 2.41
C ILE A 36 7.48 -10.28 3.07
N ALA A 37 6.42 -10.47 2.27
CA ALA A 37 5.06 -10.63 2.79
C ALA A 37 4.94 -11.75 3.83
N LYS A 38 5.77 -12.79 3.74
CA LYS A 38 5.77 -13.94 4.67
C LYS A 38 6.05 -13.53 6.12
N ASP A 39 6.81 -12.44 6.29
CA ASP A 39 7.25 -11.97 7.60
C ASP A 39 6.30 -10.93 8.21
N LEU A 40 5.30 -10.47 7.42
CA LEU A 40 4.38 -9.42 7.82
C LEU A 40 3.05 -9.98 8.33
N ARG A 41 2.54 -9.41 9.42
CA ARG A 41 1.23 -9.74 10.00
C ARG A 41 0.11 -8.89 9.43
N CYS A 42 0.41 -7.67 9.01
CA CYS A 42 -0.52 -6.80 8.30
C CYS A 42 0.24 -5.70 7.54
N ILE A 43 -0.45 -5.14 6.59
CA ILE A 43 0.03 -4.01 5.80
C ILE A 43 -1.02 -2.90 5.84
N ILE A 44 -0.54 -1.65 5.94
CA ILE A 44 -1.36 -0.45 5.81
C ILE A 44 -0.78 0.37 4.66
N THR A 45 -1.57 0.59 3.63
CA THR A 45 -1.19 1.35 2.44
C THR A 45 -2.11 2.56 2.28
N HIS A 46 -1.53 3.75 2.10
CA HIS A 46 -2.28 5.00 2.01
C HIS A 46 -1.89 5.77 0.75
N CYS A 47 -2.88 6.22 -0.03
CA CYS A 47 -2.69 7.01 -1.26
C CYS A 47 -1.56 6.44 -2.12
N SER A 48 -1.66 5.16 -2.42
CA SER A 48 -0.58 4.35 -2.96
C SER A 48 -0.72 4.07 -4.44
N VAL A 49 0.38 3.74 -5.10
CA VAL A 49 0.38 3.25 -6.48
C VAL A 49 0.24 1.74 -6.49
N TRP A 50 -0.62 1.23 -7.36
CA TRP A 50 -0.81 -0.19 -7.63
C TRP A 50 -0.40 -0.56 -9.05
N ASN A 51 -0.68 0.34 -10.01
CA ASN A 51 -0.52 0.11 -11.44
C ASN A 51 0.03 1.38 -12.11
N PHE A 52 1.31 1.42 -12.40
CA PHE A 52 1.95 2.57 -13.03
C PHE A 52 1.43 2.84 -14.46
N GLU A 53 0.97 1.79 -15.18
CA GLU A 53 0.42 1.97 -16.53
C GLU A 53 -0.87 2.80 -16.51
N SER A 54 -1.76 2.56 -15.52
CA SER A 54 -2.99 3.35 -15.36
C SER A 54 -2.74 4.68 -14.64
N MET A 55 -1.74 4.73 -13.74
CA MET A 55 -1.41 5.95 -13.01
C MET A 55 -0.85 7.03 -13.92
N TRP A 56 0.05 6.70 -14.85
CA TRP A 56 0.70 7.67 -15.72
C TRP A 56 -0.30 8.62 -16.41
N GLY A 57 -1.40 8.07 -16.94
CA GLY A 57 -2.40 8.87 -17.67
C GLY A 57 -3.42 9.60 -16.78
N THR A 58 -3.33 9.48 -15.47
CA THR A 58 -4.33 10.02 -14.51
C THR A 58 -3.73 10.83 -13.38
N THR A 59 -2.41 10.83 -13.22
CA THR A 59 -1.70 11.63 -12.21
C THR A 59 -1.52 13.07 -12.66
N ASP A 60 -1.43 14.01 -11.71
CA ASP A 60 -1.04 15.40 -11.97
C ASP A 60 0.49 15.59 -12.11
N GLU A 61 1.27 14.54 -11.87
CA GLU A 61 2.74 14.55 -11.93
C GLU A 61 3.29 13.49 -12.91
N LEU A 62 2.73 13.39 -14.11
CA LEU A 62 3.11 12.34 -15.10
C LEU A 62 4.61 12.33 -15.45
N TRP A 63 5.27 13.50 -15.39
CA TRP A 63 6.71 13.64 -15.63
C TRP A 63 7.57 12.82 -14.65
N PHE A 64 7.04 12.58 -13.44
CA PHE A 64 7.72 11.79 -12.42
C PHE A 64 7.82 10.32 -12.86
N ASP A 65 6.70 9.75 -13.31
CA ASP A 65 6.67 8.39 -13.83
C ASP A 65 7.58 8.22 -15.06
N GLU A 66 7.57 9.19 -15.97
CA GLU A 66 8.44 9.17 -17.16
C GLU A 66 9.93 9.18 -16.79
N TYR A 67 10.30 10.01 -15.81
CA TYR A 67 11.68 10.08 -15.33
C TYR A 67 12.12 8.78 -14.66
N GLU A 68 11.30 8.24 -13.75
CA GLU A 68 11.64 7.02 -13.00
C GLU A 68 11.68 5.77 -13.89
N HIS A 69 10.84 5.69 -14.91
CA HIS A 69 10.83 4.56 -15.84
C HIS A 69 11.72 4.76 -17.07
N GLY A 70 12.19 5.99 -17.32
CA GLY A 70 13.09 6.33 -18.41
C GLY A 70 12.41 6.50 -19.76
N GLY A 71 11.12 6.84 -19.79
CA GLY A 71 10.34 7.14 -21.00
C GLY A 71 8.85 6.92 -20.81
N LEU A 72 8.11 7.06 -21.92
CA LEU A 72 6.67 6.93 -21.96
C LEU A 72 6.22 5.44 -21.86
N PRO A 73 5.01 5.13 -21.36
CA PRO A 73 4.56 3.75 -21.19
C PRO A 73 4.64 2.88 -22.46
N TRP A 74 4.38 3.46 -23.62
CA TRP A 74 4.47 2.75 -24.91
C TRP A 74 5.89 2.67 -25.48
N GLU A 75 6.83 3.48 -25.00
CA GLU A 75 8.25 3.43 -25.39
C GLU A 75 9.02 2.42 -24.55
N VAL A 76 8.71 2.34 -23.25
CA VAL A 76 9.38 1.47 -22.29
C VAL A 76 8.38 0.58 -21.50
N PRO A 77 7.44 -0.12 -22.16
CA PRO A 77 6.36 -0.84 -21.49
C PRO A 77 6.88 -1.89 -20.51
N GLY A 78 8.04 -2.46 -20.76
CA GLY A 78 8.68 -3.43 -19.87
C GLY A 78 9.01 -2.86 -18.50
N LYS A 79 9.40 -1.58 -18.43
CA LYS A 79 9.72 -0.91 -17.16
C LYS A 79 8.46 -0.65 -16.32
N TYR A 80 7.41 -0.15 -16.94
CA TYR A 80 6.12 0.03 -16.26
C TYR A 80 5.58 -1.30 -15.74
N ALA A 81 5.68 -2.36 -16.52
CA ALA A 81 5.24 -3.70 -16.11
C ALA A 81 6.13 -4.28 -14.98
N GLU A 82 7.45 -4.13 -15.07
CA GLU A 82 8.42 -4.66 -14.10
C GLU A 82 8.15 -4.14 -12.68
N PHE A 83 7.88 -2.84 -12.56
CA PHE A 83 7.72 -2.17 -11.28
C PHE A 83 6.26 -2.02 -10.82
N SER A 84 5.29 -2.41 -11.61
CA SER A 84 3.87 -2.37 -11.22
C SER A 84 3.46 -3.58 -10.37
N PRO A 85 3.06 -3.40 -9.10
CA PRO A 85 2.67 -4.50 -8.22
C PRO A 85 1.52 -5.35 -8.79
N HIS A 86 0.58 -4.75 -9.53
CA HIS A 86 -0.57 -5.45 -10.11
C HIS A 86 -0.17 -6.61 -11.04
N LYS A 87 0.99 -6.54 -11.68
CA LYS A 87 1.50 -7.65 -12.52
C LYS A 87 1.81 -8.92 -11.72
N LYS A 88 1.98 -8.78 -10.42
CA LYS A 88 2.24 -9.88 -9.47
C LYS A 88 1.04 -10.16 -8.56
N ALA A 89 -0.16 -9.67 -8.90
CA ALA A 89 -1.35 -9.72 -8.06
C ALA A 89 -1.71 -11.13 -7.55
N GLY A 90 -1.43 -12.18 -8.35
CA GLY A 90 -1.65 -13.57 -7.93
C GLY A 90 -0.95 -13.94 -6.61
N ASN A 91 0.16 -13.28 -6.28
CA ASN A 91 0.89 -13.51 -5.04
C ASN A 91 0.11 -13.04 -3.79
N LEU A 92 -0.83 -12.11 -3.91
CA LEU A 92 -1.72 -11.72 -2.82
C LEU A 92 -2.51 -12.93 -2.28
N ALA A 93 -2.99 -13.81 -3.18
CA ALA A 93 -3.70 -15.03 -2.79
C ALA A 93 -2.76 -16.04 -2.10
N ARG A 94 -1.47 -16.02 -2.45
CA ARG A 94 -0.45 -16.91 -1.89
C ARG A 94 -0.09 -16.50 -0.46
N TYR A 95 0.15 -15.20 -0.24
CA TYR A 95 0.63 -14.70 1.05
C TYR A 95 -0.50 -14.35 2.01
N LYS A 96 -1.62 -13.85 1.50
CA LYS A 96 -2.83 -13.49 2.25
C LYS A 96 -2.58 -12.56 3.44
N VAL A 97 -1.60 -11.65 3.32
CA VAL A 97 -1.34 -10.66 4.36
C VAL A 97 -2.52 -9.71 4.46
N PRO A 98 -3.13 -9.50 5.64
CA PRO A 98 -4.22 -8.56 5.81
C PRO A 98 -3.82 -7.13 5.44
N MET A 99 -4.63 -6.43 4.64
CA MET A 99 -4.33 -5.09 4.14
C MET A 99 -5.42 -4.07 4.47
N LEU A 100 -5.02 -2.96 5.11
CA LEU A 100 -5.82 -1.75 5.20
C LEU A 100 -5.43 -0.82 4.06
N VAL A 101 -6.39 -0.52 3.19
CA VAL A 101 -6.22 0.43 2.08
C VAL A 101 -6.89 1.73 2.47
N ILE A 102 -6.13 2.81 2.51
CA ILE A 102 -6.66 4.17 2.76
C ILE A 102 -6.41 4.99 1.51
N HIS A 103 -7.45 5.68 1.01
CA HIS A 103 -7.31 6.52 -0.18
C HIS A 103 -8.32 7.67 -0.17
N ASN A 104 -8.01 8.74 -0.89
CA ASN A 104 -8.78 9.98 -0.85
C ASN A 104 -9.29 10.32 -2.26
N ASP A 105 -10.54 10.82 -2.37
CA ASP A 105 -11.16 11.08 -3.70
C ASP A 105 -10.51 12.24 -4.43
N LEU A 106 -9.98 13.22 -3.70
CA LEU A 106 -9.33 14.40 -4.29
C LEU A 106 -7.81 14.23 -4.40
N ASP A 107 -7.32 13.00 -4.35
CA ASP A 107 -5.93 12.70 -4.61
C ASP A 107 -5.69 12.64 -6.12
N PHE A 108 -5.13 13.71 -6.66
CA PHE A 108 -4.75 13.81 -8.08
C PHE A 108 -3.31 13.36 -8.34
N ARG A 109 -2.51 13.16 -7.29
CA ARG A 109 -1.13 12.66 -7.39
C ARG A 109 -1.09 11.14 -7.55
N CYS A 110 -1.71 10.43 -6.61
CA CYS A 110 -1.98 9.00 -6.72
C CYS A 110 -3.50 8.82 -6.83
N PRO A 111 -4.09 8.87 -8.02
CA PRO A 111 -5.54 8.93 -8.18
C PRO A 111 -6.25 7.76 -7.50
N ILE A 112 -7.45 8.02 -6.97
CA ILE A 112 -8.27 7.06 -6.20
C ILE A 112 -8.45 5.71 -6.92
N GLY A 113 -8.40 5.70 -8.25
CA GLY A 113 -8.44 4.48 -9.06
C GLY A 113 -7.41 3.44 -8.65
N GLN A 114 -6.22 3.88 -8.20
CA GLN A 114 -5.16 2.99 -7.71
C GLN A 114 -5.59 2.22 -6.47
N GLY A 115 -6.26 2.90 -5.54
CA GLY A 115 -6.84 2.26 -4.34
C GLY A 115 -7.98 1.31 -4.68
N HIS A 116 -8.85 1.68 -5.61
CA HIS A 116 -9.96 0.84 -6.06
C HIS A 116 -9.47 -0.42 -6.78
N GLU A 117 -8.48 -0.32 -7.70
CA GLU A 117 -7.88 -1.47 -8.37
C GLU A 117 -7.30 -2.46 -7.36
N LEU A 118 -6.51 -1.95 -6.39
CA LEU A 118 -5.92 -2.76 -5.33
C LEU A 118 -6.99 -3.43 -4.47
N PHE A 119 -7.96 -2.65 -3.94
CA PHE A 119 -8.98 -3.17 -3.04
C PHE A 119 -9.87 -4.22 -3.72
N THR A 120 -10.29 -3.96 -4.96
CA THR A 120 -11.04 -4.93 -5.77
C THR A 120 -10.26 -6.23 -5.95
N THR A 121 -8.96 -6.13 -6.21
CA THR A 121 -8.09 -7.30 -6.36
C THR A 121 -7.98 -8.09 -5.06
N LEU A 122 -7.77 -7.41 -3.92
CA LEU A 122 -7.72 -8.05 -2.60
C LEU A 122 -9.02 -8.81 -2.28
N GLN A 123 -10.16 -8.15 -2.49
CA GLN A 123 -11.48 -8.76 -2.25
C GLN A 123 -11.72 -9.97 -3.17
N ARG A 124 -11.38 -9.86 -4.44
CA ARG A 124 -11.54 -10.94 -5.42
C ARG A 124 -10.69 -12.17 -5.07
N LEU A 125 -9.52 -11.96 -4.50
CA LEU A 125 -8.59 -13.03 -4.10
C LEU A 125 -8.84 -13.54 -2.67
N GLY A 126 -9.87 -13.04 -1.96
CA GLY A 126 -10.21 -13.45 -0.61
C GLY A 126 -9.13 -13.09 0.42
N VAL A 127 -8.41 -11.97 0.20
CA VAL A 127 -7.45 -11.43 1.15
C VAL A 127 -8.20 -10.60 2.19
N PRO A 128 -7.98 -10.82 3.51
CA PRO A 128 -8.59 -10.00 4.53
C PRO A 128 -8.20 -8.53 4.30
N SER A 129 -9.18 -7.70 3.96
CA SER A 129 -8.92 -6.31 3.64
C SER A 129 -10.08 -5.39 4.01
N ARG A 130 -9.76 -4.13 4.23
CA ARG A 130 -10.69 -3.04 4.49
C ARG A 130 -10.23 -1.82 3.68
N MET A 131 -11.16 -1.09 3.11
CA MET A 131 -10.90 0.20 2.51
C MET A 131 -11.52 1.31 3.35
N VAL A 132 -10.75 2.37 3.59
CA VAL A 132 -11.20 3.63 4.18
C VAL A 132 -11.00 4.71 3.14
N ASN A 133 -12.08 5.40 2.80
CA ASN A 133 -12.08 6.47 1.81
C ASN A 133 -12.43 7.82 2.46
N PHE A 134 -11.69 8.87 2.11
CA PHE A 134 -11.97 10.24 2.50
C PHE A 134 -12.36 11.06 1.27
N PRO A 135 -13.67 11.33 1.07
CA PRO A 135 -14.16 11.96 -0.15
C PRO A 135 -13.77 13.44 -0.29
N ASP A 136 -13.33 14.04 0.77
CA ASP A 136 -13.04 15.47 0.88
C ASP A 136 -11.58 15.80 1.22
N GLU A 137 -10.67 14.82 1.06
CA GLU A 137 -9.22 14.98 1.25
C GLU A 137 -8.47 14.79 -0.07
N GLY A 138 -7.33 15.49 -0.18
CA GLY A 138 -6.35 15.33 -1.26
C GLY A 138 -5.32 14.24 -0.96
N HIS A 139 -4.07 14.43 -1.42
CA HIS A 139 -3.00 13.47 -1.16
C HIS A 139 -2.68 13.29 0.33
N TRP A 140 -3.04 14.25 1.17
CA TRP A 140 -2.86 14.26 2.62
C TRP A 140 -4.21 14.28 3.34
N VAL A 141 -4.30 13.62 4.48
CA VAL A 141 -5.47 13.72 5.38
C VAL A 141 -5.19 14.83 6.39
N LEU A 142 -5.68 16.03 6.10
CA LEU A 142 -5.37 17.24 6.85
C LEU A 142 -6.50 17.74 7.74
N LYS A 143 -7.75 17.40 7.43
CA LYS A 143 -8.89 17.83 8.24
C LYS A 143 -8.87 17.10 9.59
N PRO A 144 -9.00 17.82 10.72
CA PRO A 144 -8.83 17.23 12.06
C PRO A 144 -9.71 15.99 12.33
N ARG A 145 -10.98 16.02 11.89
CA ARG A 145 -11.89 14.89 12.08
C ARG A 145 -11.47 13.67 11.26
N ASN A 146 -11.06 13.89 10.02
CA ASN A 146 -10.59 12.83 9.11
C ASN A 146 -9.28 12.25 9.65
N SER A 147 -8.36 13.11 10.10
CA SER A 147 -7.10 12.68 10.70
C SER A 147 -7.32 11.85 11.96
N HIS A 148 -8.26 12.25 12.84
CA HIS A 148 -8.62 11.46 14.01
C HIS A 148 -9.14 10.07 13.62
N TYR A 149 -10.09 10.01 12.69
CA TYR A 149 -10.65 8.76 12.19
C TYR A 149 -9.59 7.88 11.49
N TRP A 150 -8.67 8.50 10.75
CA TRP A 150 -7.54 7.81 10.15
C TRP A 150 -6.71 7.06 11.21
N HIS A 151 -6.37 7.74 12.31
CA HIS A 151 -5.60 7.13 13.39
C HIS A 151 -6.37 6.01 14.08
N GLU A 152 -7.67 6.19 14.31
CA GLU A 152 -8.51 5.15 14.91
C GLU A 152 -8.51 3.87 14.06
N GLU A 153 -8.70 3.99 12.75
CA GLU A 153 -8.70 2.86 11.81
C GLU A 153 -7.32 2.16 11.75
N VAL A 154 -6.25 2.94 11.70
CA VAL A 154 -4.88 2.41 11.71
C VAL A 154 -4.60 1.64 12.99
N PHE A 155 -4.91 2.22 14.16
CA PHE A 155 -4.68 1.54 15.43
C PHE A 155 -5.58 0.33 15.62
N ALA A 156 -6.83 0.39 15.17
CA ALA A 156 -7.72 -0.77 15.21
C ALA A 156 -7.19 -1.91 14.34
N TRP A 157 -6.66 -1.60 13.14
CA TRP A 157 -6.05 -2.58 12.26
C TRP A 157 -4.82 -3.23 12.87
N LEU A 158 -3.90 -2.42 13.41
CA LEU A 158 -2.70 -2.91 14.10
C LEU A 158 -3.07 -3.76 15.32
N LYS A 159 -4.04 -3.33 16.13
CA LYS A 159 -4.51 -4.11 17.28
C LYS A 159 -5.10 -5.45 16.89
N LYS A 160 -5.78 -5.51 15.74
CA LYS A 160 -6.41 -6.75 15.26
C LYS A 160 -5.39 -7.78 14.75
N TYR A 161 -4.39 -7.34 13.99
CA TYR A 161 -3.48 -8.25 13.28
C TYR A 161 -2.05 -8.29 13.84
N CYS A 162 -1.68 -7.27 14.60
CA CYS A 162 -0.38 -7.12 15.26
C CYS A 162 -0.57 -6.77 16.75
N PRO A 163 -1.38 -7.53 17.52
CA PRO A 163 -1.70 -7.18 18.89
C PRO A 163 -0.43 -7.09 19.75
N PRO A 164 -0.44 -6.22 20.79
CA PRO A 164 0.64 -6.21 21.77
C PRO A 164 0.81 -7.60 22.38
N GLY A 165 2.05 -8.02 22.60
CA GLY A 165 2.32 -9.28 23.31
C GLY A 165 1.71 -9.24 24.70
N GLY A 166 1.11 -10.33 25.13
CA GLY A 166 0.82 -10.53 26.53
C GLY A 166 2.12 -10.50 27.33
N ARG A 167 2.13 -9.74 28.43
CA ARG A 167 3.19 -9.80 29.42
C ARG A 167 3.10 -11.12 30.17
#